data_3c4ff829ee167c579e4b1232bda1add3
#
_entry.id   3c4ff829ee167c579e4b1232bda1add3
#
_cell.length_a   1.000
_cell.length_b   1.000
_cell.length_c   1.000
_cell.angle_alpha   90.00
_cell.angle_beta   90.00
_cell.angle_gamma   90.00
#
_symmetry.space_group_name_H-M   'P 1'
#
loop_
_entity.id
_entity.type
_entity.pdbx_description
1 polymer ?
#
loop_
_entity_poly.entity_id
_entity_poly.type
_entity_poly.pdbx_seq_one_letter_code
_entity_poly.pdbx_strand_id
1 'polypeptide(L)'
;MAERSSIELERLRDRIDEVDKELLSLLRRRLDLVSEVGVIKHEQGLPIYAPKREAAMLMKRRDEATLMGVPPQLIEDLLRRIMRESYASENDVGFKCINPDVGPVVIVGGAGKLGTLFSQLFRLSGYEVRILDKQDWPNAEAIFSGAGVVVVSVPIHDTTQVIERLPTLPDDCVLLDLTSIKQAPLAAMLARHPGPVVGLHPMFGPDLASLAKQVVVVCHGREERKYAWLLEQIRIWGARLHEASAAEHDQAMQLVQAMRHFTAFVYGAHLRRERADLDQLLQFSSPIYRLELAMVGRLFAQDARLYGDIIFSQPDTLARARHYLERYQESLKLLERGDKAEFEAQFDEIAQWFGDFAQQFQSESGNMLLSANDNRCES
;
A
#
# COMPACT_ATOMS: atom_id res chain seq x y z
N MET A 1 56.03 -9.89 2.95
CA MET A 1 55.10 -8.80 2.60
C MET A 1 53.63 -9.29 2.68
N ALA A 2 53.28 -10.40 2.10
CA ALA A 2 51.88 -10.94 2.13
C ALA A 2 51.34 -11.19 3.54
N GLU A 3 52.14 -11.76 4.43
CA GLU A 3 51.75 -12.09 5.81
C GLU A 3 51.53 -10.85 6.68
N ARG A 4 52.31 -9.81 6.54
CA ARG A 4 52.09 -8.50 7.18
C ARG A 4 50.83 -7.81 6.69
N SER A 5 50.54 -7.87 5.39
CA SER A 5 49.32 -7.32 4.79
C SER A 5 48.06 -8.04 5.27
N SER A 6 48.14 -9.37 5.49
CA SER A 6 47.03 -10.17 6.04
C SER A 6 46.71 -9.80 7.48
N ILE A 7 47.74 -9.65 8.34
CA ILE A 7 47.54 -9.27 9.76
C ILE A 7 46.98 -7.84 9.88
N GLU A 8 47.41 -6.92 9.00
CA GLU A 8 46.88 -5.55 8.99
C GLU A 8 45.43 -5.50 8.53
N LEU A 9 45.05 -6.32 7.54
CA LEU A 9 43.66 -6.47 7.07
C LEU A 9 42.77 -7.02 8.18
N GLU A 10 43.18 -8.05 8.91
CA GLU A 10 42.44 -8.60 10.05
C GLU A 10 42.21 -7.53 11.13
N ARG A 11 43.23 -6.77 11.50
CA ARG A 11 43.08 -5.66 12.47
C ARG A 11 42.09 -4.59 12.02
N LEU A 12 42.03 -4.29 10.73
CA LEU A 12 41.06 -3.34 10.21
C LEU A 12 39.62 -3.90 10.24
N ARG A 13 39.46 -5.20 9.97
CA ARG A 13 38.19 -5.91 10.11
C ARG A 13 37.69 -5.90 11.54
N ASP A 14 38.57 -6.24 12.51
CA ASP A 14 38.21 -6.18 13.94
C ASP A 14 37.73 -4.79 14.36
N ARG A 15 38.38 -3.72 13.87
CA ARG A 15 37.95 -2.35 14.16
C ARG A 15 36.62 -1.98 13.48
N ILE A 16 36.34 -2.52 12.31
CA ILE A 16 35.04 -2.36 11.64
C ILE A 16 33.96 -3.05 12.48
N ASP A 17 34.23 -4.29 12.94
CA ASP A 17 33.31 -5.05 13.80
C ASP A 17 33.00 -4.34 15.12
N GLU A 18 33.98 -3.61 15.70
CA GLU A 18 33.74 -2.77 16.88
C GLU A 18 32.80 -1.61 16.56
N VAL A 19 32.97 -0.91 15.45
CA VAL A 19 32.10 0.18 14.99
C VAL A 19 30.67 -0.35 14.71
N ASP A 20 30.55 -1.55 14.10
CA ASP A 20 29.24 -2.18 13.86
C ASP A 20 28.51 -2.52 15.17
N LYS A 21 29.25 -2.94 16.22
CA LYS A 21 28.66 -3.14 17.56
C LYS A 21 28.18 -1.84 18.20
N GLU A 22 28.93 -0.74 18.02
CA GLU A 22 28.48 0.59 18.47
C GLU A 22 27.22 1.02 17.71
N LEU A 23 27.15 0.78 16.40
CA LEU A 23 25.95 1.05 15.59
C LEU A 23 24.74 0.27 16.11
N LEU A 24 24.88 -1.03 16.44
CA LEU A 24 23.81 -1.82 17.06
C LEU A 24 23.32 -1.19 18.36
N SER A 25 24.23 -0.74 19.22
CA SER A 25 23.90 -0.10 20.48
C SER A 25 23.14 1.24 20.28
N LEU A 26 23.54 2.03 19.28
CA LEU A 26 22.86 3.27 18.93
C LEU A 26 21.46 3.00 18.33
N LEU A 27 21.31 1.97 17.52
CA LEU A 27 20.02 1.55 16.99
C LEU A 27 19.07 1.12 18.13
N ARG A 28 19.54 0.31 19.09
CA ARG A 28 18.75 -0.09 20.26
C ARG A 28 18.27 1.13 21.05
N ARG A 29 19.19 2.03 21.40
CA ARG A 29 18.86 3.27 22.11
C ARG A 29 17.84 4.12 21.36
N ARG A 30 17.95 4.19 20.02
CA ARG A 30 17.00 4.94 19.20
C ARG A 30 15.61 4.31 19.22
N LEU A 31 15.51 2.97 19.15
CA LEU A 31 14.24 2.25 19.24
C LEU A 31 13.57 2.43 20.60
N ASP A 32 14.34 2.44 21.70
CA ASP A 32 13.81 2.71 23.04
C ASP A 32 13.18 4.11 23.12
N LEU A 33 13.88 5.14 22.63
CA LEU A 33 13.34 6.51 22.55
C LEU A 33 12.09 6.61 21.65
N VAL A 34 12.02 5.85 20.57
CA VAL A 34 10.83 5.79 19.70
C VAL A 34 9.64 5.19 20.44
N SER A 35 9.86 4.16 21.27
CA SER A 35 8.81 3.58 22.10
C SER A 35 8.23 4.62 23.07
N GLU A 36 9.09 5.43 23.71
CA GLU A 36 8.65 6.54 24.57
C GLU A 36 7.84 7.59 23.77
N VAL A 37 8.27 7.92 22.56
CA VAL A 37 7.52 8.82 21.66
C VAL A 37 6.16 8.22 21.29
N GLY A 38 6.08 6.89 21.07
CA GLY A 38 4.85 6.18 20.80
C GLY A 38 3.82 6.34 21.92
N VAL A 39 4.25 6.22 23.19
CA VAL A 39 3.38 6.45 24.36
C VAL A 39 2.81 7.87 24.36
N ILE A 40 3.65 8.87 24.15
CA ILE A 40 3.21 10.29 24.10
C ILE A 40 2.22 10.52 22.95
N LYS A 41 2.48 9.96 21.77
CA LYS A 41 1.57 10.08 20.63
C LYS A 41 0.23 9.41 20.91
N HIS A 42 0.24 8.23 21.55
CA HIS A 42 -0.98 7.56 21.99
C HIS A 42 -1.80 8.45 22.93
N GLU A 43 -1.20 8.96 23.98
CA GLU A 43 -1.89 9.81 24.97
C GLU A 43 -2.48 11.08 24.33
N GLN A 44 -1.73 11.71 23.43
CA GLN A 44 -2.13 12.99 22.81
C GLN A 44 -3.00 12.81 21.55
N GLY A 45 -3.14 11.60 21.02
CA GLY A 45 -3.84 11.35 19.76
C GLY A 45 -3.11 11.91 18.55
N LEU A 46 -1.80 11.84 18.55
CA LEU A 46 -0.98 12.27 17.42
C LEU A 46 -0.77 11.13 16.44
N PRO A 47 -0.76 11.41 15.11
CA PRO A 47 -0.52 10.36 14.12
C PRO A 47 0.89 9.80 14.23
N ILE A 48 1.02 8.47 14.00
CA ILE A 48 2.35 7.84 13.99
C ILE A 48 3.22 8.38 12.85
N TYR A 49 2.64 8.79 11.73
CA TYR A 49 3.34 9.36 10.58
C TYR A 49 3.20 10.88 10.52
N ALA A 50 4.32 11.59 10.58
CA ALA A 50 4.42 13.06 10.51
C ALA A 50 5.32 13.48 9.32
N PRO A 51 4.77 13.64 8.10
CA PRO A 51 5.55 13.83 6.88
C PRO A 51 6.46 15.06 6.90
N LYS A 52 5.98 16.19 7.43
CA LYS A 52 6.77 17.43 7.51
C LYS A 52 7.98 17.27 8.44
N ARG A 53 7.81 16.61 9.59
CA ARG A 53 8.90 16.34 10.54
C ARG A 53 9.91 15.38 9.95
N GLU A 54 9.44 14.32 9.28
CA GLU A 54 10.32 13.36 8.61
C GLU A 54 11.18 14.04 7.55
N ALA A 55 10.57 14.84 6.65
CA ALA A 55 11.29 15.55 5.61
C ALA A 55 12.34 16.53 6.18
N ALA A 56 11.97 17.33 7.19
CA ALA A 56 12.89 18.26 7.83
C ALA A 56 14.06 17.54 8.52
N MET A 57 13.80 16.40 9.18
CA MET A 57 14.83 15.61 9.84
C MET A 57 15.79 14.99 8.81
N LEU A 58 15.29 14.42 7.71
CA LEU A 58 16.12 13.84 6.66
C LEU A 58 17.00 14.90 6.01
N MET A 59 16.46 16.05 5.66
CA MET A 59 17.22 17.17 5.10
C MET A 59 18.38 17.57 6.03
N LYS A 60 18.08 17.78 7.31
CA LYS A 60 19.10 18.13 8.30
C LYS A 60 20.20 17.08 8.42
N ARG A 61 19.87 15.78 8.41
CA ARG A 61 20.86 14.70 8.49
C ARG A 61 21.70 14.59 7.24
N ARG A 62 21.15 14.86 6.06
CA ARG A 62 21.91 14.93 4.81
C ARG A 62 22.96 16.02 4.83
N ASP A 63 22.58 17.23 5.32
CA ASP A 63 23.50 18.35 5.42
C ASP A 63 24.65 18.03 6.40
N GLU A 64 24.33 17.49 7.57
CA GLU A 64 25.31 17.06 8.56
C GLU A 64 26.24 15.96 8.01
N ALA A 65 25.70 14.96 7.29
CA ALA A 65 26.48 13.90 6.65
C ALA A 65 27.48 14.47 5.65
N THR A 66 27.06 15.45 4.83
CA THR A 66 27.94 16.14 3.88
C THR A 66 29.12 16.82 4.60
N LEU A 67 28.86 17.50 5.71
CA LEU A 67 29.91 18.16 6.51
C LEU A 67 30.88 17.15 7.15
N MET A 68 30.41 15.94 7.45
CA MET A 68 31.22 14.85 8.03
C MET A 68 31.92 13.98 7.00
N GLY A 69 31.74 14.22 5.70
CA GLY A 69 32.27 13.39 4.64
C GLY A 69 31.57 12.03 4.48
N VAL A 70 30.34 11.90 5.02
CA VAL A 70 29.49 10.74 4.84
C VAL A 70 28.58 10.97 3.63
N PRO A 71 28.39 9.98 2.73
CA PRO A 71 27.46 10.13 1.61
C PRO A 71 26.04 10.47 2.10
N PRO A 72 25.42 11.59 1.67
CA PRO A 72 24.12 12.02 2.15
C PRO A 72 22.99 11.03 1.84
N GLN A 73 23.11 10.30 0.72
CA GLN A 73 22.15 9.26 0.34
C GLN A 73 22.20 8.07 1.30
N LEU A 74 23.40 7.64 1.71
CA LEU A 74 23.57 6.54 2.65
C LEU A 74 22.81 6.79 3.97
N ILE A 75 22.99 7.99 4.56
CA ILE A 75 22.28 8.31 5.82
C ILE A 75 20.77 8.44 5.62
N GLU A 76 20.32 8.93 4.48
CA GLU A 76 18.90 9.01 4.17
C GLU A 76 18.27 7.61 4.09
N ASP A 77 18.88 6.69 3.34
CA ASP A 77 18.38 5.33 3.14
C ASP A 77 18.35 4.55 4.46
N LEU A 78 19.41 4.68 5.26
CA LEU A 78 19.51 4.09 6.59
C LEU A 78 18.38 4.60 7.50
N LEU A 79 18.18 5.91 7.57
CA LEU A 79 17.15 6.50 8.41
C LEU A 79 15.74 6.14 7.92
N ARG A 80 15.50 6.08 6.62
CA ARG A 80 14.23 5.63 6.07
C ARG A 80 13.94 4.16 6.46
N ARG A 81 14.96 3.30 6.44
CA ARG A 81 14.81 1.91 6.89
C ARG A 81 14.52 1.82 8.39
N ILE A 82 15.27 2.55 9.22
CA ILE A 82 15.06 2.60 10.66
C ILE A 82 13.68 3.14 11.01
N MET A 83 13.19 4.18 10.31
CA MET A 83 11.85 4.74 10.54
C MET A 83 10.74 3.76 10.22
N ARG A 84 10.90 2.89 9.20
CA ARG A 84 9.91 1.85 8.93
C ARG A 84 9.75 0.89 10.10
N GLU A 85 10.85 0.46 10.73
CA GLU A 85 10.80 -0.36 11.95
C GLU A 85 10.19 0.42 13.12
N SER A 86 10.50 1.69 13.25
CA SER A 86 9.94 2.57 14.28
C SER A 86 8.42 2.67 14.19
N TYR A 87 7.86 2.82 12.98
CA TYR A 87 6.41 2.85 12.79
C TYR A 87 5.74 1.51 13.12
N ALA A 88 6.40 0.39 12.86
CA ALA A 88 5.91 -0.93 13.25
C ALA A 88 5.84 -1.06 14.78
N SER A 89 6.89 -0.65 15.50
CA SER A 89 6.93 -0.71 16.97
C SER A 89 5.96 0.28 17.65
N GLU A 90 5.68 1.43 17.05
CA GLU A 90 4.69 2.39 17.57
C GLU A 90 3.26 1.80 17.52
N ASN A 91 2.94 0.90 16.57
CA ASN A 91 1.65 0.19 16.52
C ASN A 91 1.40 -0.67 17.76
N ASP A 92 2.43 -1.27 18.34
CA ASP A 92 2.31 -2.17 19.50
C ASP A 92 1.85 -1.43 20.77
N VAL A 93 2.07 -0.12 20.84
CA VAL A 93 1.60 0.74 21.94
C VAL A 93 0.09 0.97 21.86
N GLY A 94 -0.51 0.80 20.68
CA GLY A 94 -1.91 1.12 20.41
C GLY A 94 -2.13 2.61 20.05
N PHE A 95 -3.39 2.98 19.92
CA PHE A 95 -3.80 4.31 19.44
C PHE A 95 -4.85 4.92 20.34
N LYS A 96 -4.85 6.24 20.46
CA LYS A 96 -5.92 6.95 21.16
C LYS A 96 -7.26 6.71 20.50
N CYS A 97 -8.27 6.40 21.30
CA CYS A 97 -9.66 6.38 20.88
C CYS A 97 -10.16 7.82 20.66
N ILE A 98 -10.55 8.17 19.45
CA ILE A 98 -11.03 9.53 19.11
C ILE A 98 -12.48 9.72 19.51
N ASN A 99 -13.30 8.67 19.41
CA ASN A 99 -14.70 8.72 19.82
C ASN A 99 -15.01 7.55 20.77
N PRO A 100 -14.76 7.71 22.08
CA PRO A 100 -14.94 6.63 23.05
C PRO A 100 -16.42 6.27 23.29
N ASP A 101 -17.36 7.16 22.94
CA ASP A 101 -18.79 6.97 23.17
C ASP A 101 -19.49 6.27 22.00
N VAL A 102 -18.77 5.98 20.92
CA VAL A 102 -19.35 5.26 19.77
C VAL A 102 -19.66 3.81 20.14
N GLY A 103 -20.81 3.33 19.67
CA GLY A 103 -21.17 1.93 19.83
C GLY A 103 -20.20 0.96 19.14
N PRO A 104 -20.40 -0.35 19.31
CA PRO A 104 -19.50 -1.36 18.74
C PRO A 104 -19.24 -1.18 17.23
N VAL A 105 -18.01 -1.49 16.82
CA VAL A 105 -17.62 -1.56 15.41
C VAL A 105 -17.91 -2.98 14.91
N VAL A 106 -18.84 -3.12 13.99
CA VAL A 106 -19.17 -4.42 13.36
C VAL A 106 -18.44 -4.54 12.04
N ILE A 107 -17.59 -5.56 11.90
CA ILE A 107 -16.86 -5.81 10.65
C ILE A 107 -17.46 -7.04 9.95
N VAL A 108 -18.15 -6.79 8.85
CA VAL A 108 -18.71 -7.81 7.97
C VAL A 108 -17.62 -8.33 7.05
N GLY A 109 -17.31 -9.63 7.14
CA GLY A 109 -16.14 -10.23 6.50
C GLY A 109 -14.85 -10.07 7.33
N GLY A 110 -15.00 -9.99 8.66
CA GLY A 110 -13.88 -9.74 9.58
C GLY A 110 -12.86 -10.86 9.68
N ALA A 111 -13.17 -12.08 9.27
CA ALA A 111 -12.20 -13.19 9.17
C ALA A 111 -11.31 -13.09 7.90
N GLY A 112 -11.67 -12.25 6.93
CA GLY A 112 -10.82 -11.94 5.79
C GLY A 112 -9.56 -11.18 6.21
N LYS A 113 -8.49 -11.25 5.40
CA LYS A 113 -7.20 -10.61 5.72
C LYS A 113 -7.33 -9.10 6.01
N LEU A 114 -8.05 -8.36 5.15
CA LEU A 114 -8.24 -6.91 5.33
C LEU A 114 -9.18 -6.61 6.51
N GLY A 115 -10.26 -7.39 6.66
CA GLY A 115 -11.16 -7.31 7.81
C GLY A 115 -10.43 -7.55 9.13
N THR A 116 -9.53 -8.52 9.19
CA THR A 116 -8.67 -8.80 10.35
C THR A 116 -7.76 -7.62 10.67
N LEU A 117 -7.11 -7.01 9.67
CA LEU A 117 -6.26 -5.84 9.86
C LEU A 117 -7.06 -4.67 10.48
N PHE A 118 -8.21 -4.32 9.91
CA PHE A 118 -9.05 -3.25 10.45
C PHE A 118 -9.61 -3.60 11.84
N SER A 119 -9.98 -4.88 12.09
CA SER A 119 -10.39 -5.35 13.42
C SER A 119 -9.30 -5.11 14.47
N GLN A 120 -8.05 -5.40 14.13
CA GLN A 120 -6.90 -5.17 15.01
C GLN A 120 -6.69 -3.67 15.28
N LEU A 121 -6.73 -2.84 14.25
CA LEU A 121 -6.56 -1.39 14.40
C LEU A 121 -7.64 -0.75 15.29
N PHE A 122 -8.90 -1.14 15.11
CA PHE A 122 -9.98 -0.69 16.00
C PHE A 122 -9.79 -1.17 17.44
N ARG A 123 -9.43 -2.44 17.65
CA ARG A 123 -9.14 -2.95 19.00
C ARG A 123 -7.96 -2.27 19.66
N LEU A 124 -6.86 -2.03 18.92
CA LEU A 124 -5.70 -1.28 19.40
C LEU A 124 -6.03 0.19 19.73
N SER A 125 -7.12 0.71 19.19
CA SER A 125 -7.66 2.02 19.52
C SER A 125 -8.70 1.98 20.66
N GLY A 126 -8.95 0.83 21.28
CA GLY A 126 -9.86 0.68 22.40
C GLY A 126 -11.35 0.51 22.04
N TYR A 127 -11.69 0.37 20.76
CA TYR A 127 -13.08 0.13 20.34
C TYR A 127 -13.52 -1.33 20.58
N GLU A 128 -14.77 -1.53 20.96
CA GLU A 128 -15.40 -2.85 20.92
C GLU A 128 -15.59 -3.28 19.46
N VAL A 129 -15.06 -4.45 19.10
CA VAL A 129 -15.14 -4.97 17.72
C VAL A 129 -15.90 -6.29 17.72
N ARG A 130 -16.97 -6.34 16.94
CA ARG A 130 -17.75 -7.55 16.63
C ARG A 130 -17.48 -7.95 15.17
N ILE A 131 -17.44 -9.24 14.91
CA ILE A 131 -17.21 -9.79 13.56
C ILE A 131 -18.47 -10.52 13.11
N LEU A 132 -18.83 -10.34 11.83
CA LEU A 132 -19.88 -11.09 11.17
C LEU A 132 -19.33 -11.70 9.89
N ASP A 133 -19.33 -13.02 9.80
CA ASP A 133 -18.96 -13.78 8.62
C ASP A 133 -20.15 -14.61 8.09
N LYS A 134 -19.90 -15.42 7.04
CA LYS A 134 -20.99 -16.16 6.34
C LYS A 134 -21.85 -17.02 7.26
N GLN A 135 -21.27 -17.61 8.29
CA GLN A 135 -21.99 -18.47 9.26
C GLN A 135 -22.77 -17.70 10.32
N ASP A 136 -22.48 -16.41 10.53
CA ASP A 136 -23.02 -15.63 11.66
C ASP A 136 -24.34 -14.91 11.34
N TRP A 137 -24.76 -14.93 10.09
CA TRP A 137 -25.99 -14.26 9.65
C TRP A 137 -27.25 -14.64 10.42
N PRO A 138 -27.46 -15.88 10.95
CA PRO A 138 -28.59 -16.18 11.80
C PRO A 138 -28.64 -15.35 13.09
N ASN A 139 -27.50 -14.85 13.56
CA ASN A 139 -27.36 -14.03 14.77
C ASN A 139 -27.11 -12.53 14.44
N ALA A 140 -27.33 -12.11 13.20
CA ALA A 140 -26.99 -10.77 12.72
C ALA A 140 -27.63 -9.66 13.59
N GLU A 141 -28.91 -9.77 13.97
CA GLU A 141 -29.59 -8.77 14.79
C GLU A 141 -28.85 -8.50 16.11
N ALA A 142 -28.40 -9.56 16.80
CA ALA A 142 -27.64 -9.43 18.04
C ALA A 142 -26.27 -8.79 17.81
N ILE A 143 -25.57 -9.14 16.71
CA ILE A 143 -24.25 -8.61 16.36
C ILE A 143 -24.34 -7.12 16.02
N PHE A 144 -25.36 -6.70 15.28
CA PHE A 144 -25.56 -5.30 14.89
C PHE A 144 -26.21 -4.44 15.99
N SER A 145 -26.71 -5.05 17.07
CA SER A 145 -27.37 -4.31 18.14
C SER A 145 -26.48 -3.22 18.72
N GLY A 146 -26.95 -1.96 18.65
CA GLY A 146 -26.20 -0.78 19.13
C GLY A 146 -24.95 -0.46 18.35
N ALA A 147 -24.77 -0.99 17.14
CA ALA A 147 -23.60 -0.73 16.32
C ALA A 147 -23.43 0.77 16.04
N GLY A 148 -22.24 1.30 16.34
CA GLY A 148 -21.88 2.68 16.03
C GLY A 148 -21.13 2.81 14.68
N VAL A 149 -20.51 1.71 14.22
CA VAL A 149 -19.84 1.64 12.91
C VAL A 149 -20.08 0.27 12.30
N VAL A 150 -20.37 0.22 11.02
CA VAL A 150 -20.42 -1.02 10.22
C VAL A 150 -19.43 -0.90 9.07
N VAL A 151 -18.48 -1.83 9.04
CA VAL A 151 -17.43 -1.92 8.00
C VAL A 151 -17.72 -3.13 7.13
N VAL A 152 -17.97 -2.92 5.85
CA VAL A 152 -18.15 -4.00 4.87
C VAL A 152 -16.81 -4.32 4.21
N SER A 153 -16.25 -5.50 4.52
CA SER A 153 -14.95 -5.98 4.06
C SER A 153 -15.06 -7.39 3.47
N VAL A 154 -15.95 -7.54 2.49
CA VAL A 154 -16.21 -8.80 1.78
C VAL A 154 -15.67 -8.74 0.35
N PRO A 155 -15.57 -9.88 -0.38
CA PRO A 155 -15.19 -9.87 -1.79
C PRO A 155 -16.02 -8.89 -2.64
N ILE A 156 -15.40 -8.30 -3.66
CA ILE A 156 -16.00 -7.24 -4.49
C ILE A 156 -17.37 -7.67 -5.04
N HIS A 157 -17.45 -8.89 -5.56
CA HIS A 157 -18.68 -9.42 -6.17
C HIS A 157 -19.82 -9.65 -5.16
N ASP A 158 -19.51 -9.83 -3.88
CA ASP A 158 -20.52 -10.02 -2.79
C ASP A 158 -20.96 -8.69 -2.16
N THR A 159 -20.19 -7.60 -2.35
CA THR A 159 -20.31 -6.37 -1.57
C THR A 159 -21.69 -5.75 -1.64
N THR A 160 -22.22 -5.53 -2.83
CA THR A 160 -23.55 -4.89 -3.00
C THR A 160 -24.65 -5.73 -2.39
N GLN A 161 -24.63 -7.05 -2.62
CA GLN A 161 -25.63 -7.99 -2.07
C GLN A 161 -25.55 -8.03 -0.53
N VAL A 162 -24.36 -7.99 0.03
CA VAL A 162 -24.15 -7.96 1.49
C VAL A 162 -24.69 -6.66 2.09
N ILE A 163 -24.43 -5.50 1.44
CA ILE A 163 -24.97 -4.21 1.86
C ILE A 163 -26.51 -4.22 1.86
N GLU A 164 -27.14 -4.74 0.82
CA GLU A 164 -28.60 -4.85 0.70
C GLU A 164 -29.21 -5.75 1.78
N ARG A 165 -28.46 -6.76 2.23
CA ARG A 165 -28.89 -7.71 3.26
C ARG A 165 -28.71 -7.20 4.69
N LEU A 166 -27.99 -6.09 4.93
CA LEU A 166 -27.80 -5.55 6.27
C LEU A 166 -29.14 -5.33 6.97
N PRO A 167 -29.28 -5.55 8.28
CA PRO A 167 -30.47 -5.15 9.02
C PRO A 167 -30.60 -3.62 9.05
N THR A 168 -31.70 -3.14 9.63
CA THR A 168 -31.82 -1.69 9.89
C THR A 168 -30.76 -1.29 10.93
N LEU A 169 -29.93 -0.35 10.59
CA LEU A 169 -28.88 0.19 11.46
C LEU A 169 -29.41 1.39 12.25
N PRO A 170 -28.82 1.71 13.42
CA PRO A 170 -29.10 2.98 14.12
C PRO A 170 -28.84 4.19 13.19
N ASP A 171 -29.64 5.25 13.31
CA ASP A 171 -29.57 6.42 12.43
C ASP A 171 -28.24 7.19 12.48
N ASP A 172 -27.49 7.04 13.56
CA ASP A 172 -26.16 7.63 13.77
C ASP A 172 -25.01 6.67 13.47
N CYS A 173 -25.31 5.41 13.15
CA CYS A 173 -24.31 4.40 12.78
C CYS A 173 -23.61 4.77 11.48
N VAL A 174 -22.29 4.78 11.47
CA VAL A 174 -21.49 5.02 10.26
C VAL A 174 -21.41 3.73 9.44
N LEU A 175 -21.93 3.75 8.21
CA LEU A 175 -21.79 2.63 7.27
C LEU A 175 -20.68 2.92 6.27
N LEU A 176 -19.73 2.00 6.17
CA LEU A 176 -18.61 2.10 5.22
C LEU A 176 -18.24 0.76 4.59
N ASP A 177 -17.56 0.84 3.44
CA ASP A 177 -16.97 -0.31 2.76
C ASP A 177 -15.45 -0.12 2.52
N LEU A 178 -14.74 -1.22 2.26
CA LEU A 178 -13.29 -1.24 1.98
C LEU A 178 -12.97 -1.79 0.58
N THR A 179 -13.93 -1.87 -0.31
CA THR A 179 -13.76 -2.49 -1.63
C THR A 179 -12.93 -1.65 -2.60
N SER A 180 -12.43 -2.31 -3.66
CA SER A 180 -11.62 -1.66 -4.71
C SER A 180 -12.46 -0.92 -5.76
N ILE A 181 -13.78 -0.95 -5.69
CA ILE A 181 -14.71 -0.15 -6.52
C ILE A 181 -15.56 0.72 -5.61
N LYS A 182 -16.00 1.89 -6.09
CA LYS A 182 -16.69 2.83 -5.22
C LYS A 182 -18.11 3.18 -5.67
N GLN A 183 -18.40 3.31 -6.95
CA GLN A 183 -19.70 3.79 -7.39
C GLN A 183 -20.85 2.87 -6.94
N ALA A 184 -20.76 1.58 -7.23
CA ALA A 184 -21.82 0.64 -6.91
C ALA A 184 -21.99 0.41 -5.38
N PRO A 185 -20.93 0.13 -4.60
CA PRO A 185 -21.04 0.00 -3.14
C PRO A 185 -21.57 1.26 -2.46
N LEU A 186 -21.07 2.44 -2.84
CA LEU A 186 -21.50 3.70 -2.25
C LEU A 186 -23.00 3.97 -2.52
N ALA A 187 -23.46 3.73 -3.75
CA ALA A 187 -24.88 3.85 -4.10
C ALA A 187 -25.75 2.87 -3.29
N ALA A 188 -25.32 1.62 -3.14
CA ALA A 188 -26.02 0.62 -2.34
C ALA A 188 -26.10 1.01 -0.85
N MET A 189 -24.99 1.50 -0.27
CA MET A 189 -24.98 2.00 1.12
C MET A 189 -25.91 3.19 1.31
N LEU A 190 -25.90 4.16 0.39
CA LEU A 190 -26.78 5.34 0.42
C LEU A 190 -28.26 4.99 0.31
N ALA A 191 -28.60 3.95 -0.45
CA ALA A 191 -29.96 3.46 -0.59
C ALA A 191 -30.41 2.67 0.67
N ARG A 192 -29.48 1.91 1.28
CA ARG A 192 -29.78 1.00 2.39
C ARG A 192 -29.86 1.69 3.75
N HIS A 193 -29.03 2.72 3.97
CA HIS A 193 -28.88 3.37 5.28
C HIS A 193 -29.14 4.87 5.17
N PRO A 194 -30.05 5.45 5.99
CA PRO A 194 -30.38 6.87 5.94
C PRO A 194 -29.31 7.75 6.63
N GLY A 195 -28.51 7.19 7.52
CA GLY A 195 -27.48 7.88 8.31
C GLY A 195 -26.17 8.11 7.58
N PRO A 196 -25.06 8.29 8.32
CA PRO A 196 -23.74 8.62 7.74
C PRO A 196 -23.16 7.47 6.92
N VAL A 197 -22.68 7.81 5.72
CA VAL A 197 -22.14 6.84 4.74
C VAL A 197 -20.85 7.37 4.13
N VAL A 198 -19.82 6.52 4.08
CA VAL A 198 -18.53 6.81 3.41
C VAL A 198 -17.95 5.57 2.73
N GLY A 199 -17.47 5.72 1.52
CA GLY A 199 -16.69 4.67 0.83
C GLY A 199 -15.20 4.85 1.11
N LEU A 200 -14.51 3.79 1.51
CA LEU A 200 -13.06 3.79 1.68
C LEU A 200 -12.42 2.77 0.74
N HIS A 201 -11.24 3.10 0.22
CA HIS A 201 -10.42 2.14 -0.50
C HIS A 201 -8.97 2.19 0.00
N PRO A 202 -8.55 1.23 0.83
CA PRO A 202 -7.16 1.05 1.19
C PRO A 202 -6.32 0.67 -0.04
N MET A 203 -5.38 1.55 -0.46
CA MET A 203 -4.53 1.33 -1.63
C MET A 203 -3.32 0.43 -1.31
N PHE A 204 -3.52 -0.57 -0.48
CA PHE A 204 -2.50 -1.49 0.01
C PHE A 204 -3.07 -2.88 0.29
N GLY A 205 -2.18 -3.88 0.30
CA GLY A 205 -2.55 -5.23 0.75
C GLY A 205 -2.53 -5.36 2.27
N PRO A 206 -3.11 -6.41 2.81
CA PRO A 206 -3.22 -6.62 4.26
C PRO A 206 -1.90 -6.99 4.95
N ASP A 207 -0.88 -7.37 4.21
CA ASP A 207 0.42 -7.84 4.73
C ASP A 207 1.34 -6.64 5.05
N LEU A 208 0.89 -5.78 5.98
CA LEU A 208 1.61 -4.56 6.39
C LEU A 208 1.85 -4.55 7.89
N ALA A 209 3.06 -4.14 8.28
CA ALA A 209 3.40 -3.94 9.69
C ALA A 209 2.86 -2.61 10.24
N SER A 210 2.53 -1.63 9.39
CA SER A 210 2.02 -0.32 9.77
C SER A 210 1.32 0.36 8.61
N LEU A 211 0.32 1.20 8.89
CA LEU A 211 -0.33 2.06 7.90
C LEU A 211 0.47 3.34 7.58
N ALA A 212 1.61 3.58 8.23
CA ALA A 212 2.44 4.74 7.96
C ALA A 212 2.76 4.86 6.47
N LYS A 213 2.46 6.03 5.89
CA LYS A 213 2.62 6.36 4.46
C LYS A 213 1.64 5.66 3.50
N GLN A 214 0.82 4.74 3.97
CA GLN A 214 -0.19 4.11 3.12
C GLN A 214 -1.30 5.10 2.77
N VAL A 215 -1.93 4.90 1.62
CA VAL A 215 -3.01 5.75 1.15
C VAL A 215 -4.34 5.02 1.35
N VAL A 216 -5.33 5.75 1.87
CA VAL A 216 -6.74 5.36 1.86
C VAL A 216 -7.50 6.40 1.07
N VAL A 217 -8.14 5.99 -0.02
CA VAL A 217 -9.04 6.88 -0.77
C VAL A 217 -10.37 6.96 -0.05
N VAL A 218 -10.90 8.19 0.06
CA VAL A 218 -12.16 8.51 0.73
C VAL A 218 -13.14 9.03 -0.30
N CYS A 219 -14.27 8.34 -0.43
CA CYS A 219 -15.40 8.78 -1.26
C CYS A 219 -16.56 9.13 -0.34
N HIS A 220 -16.82 10.42 -0.18
CA HIS A 220 -17.88 10.92 0.69
C HIS A 220 -19.26 10.54 0.15
N GLY A 221 -20.14 10.09 1.06
CA GLY A 221 -21.52 9.76 0.75
C GLY A 221 -22.50 10.72 1.41
N ARG A 222 -22.78 10.54 2.70
CA ARG A 222 -23.77 11.32 3.45
C ARG A 222 -23.27 11.65 4.86
N GLU A 223 -23.60 12.85 5.36
CA GLU A 223 -23.36 13.30 6.74
C GLU A 223 -21.90 13.25 7.18
N GLU A 224 -20.99 13.79 6.37
CA GLU A 224 -19.54 13.78 6.57
C GLU A 224 -19.11 14.17 7.98
N ARG A 225 -19.78 15.17 8.60
CA ARG A 225 -19.42 15.65 9.94
C ARG A 225 -19.58 14.55 11.02
N LYS A 226 -20.48 13.58 10.80
CA LYS A 226 -20.71 12.49 11.76
C LYS A 226 -19.62 11.43 11.75
N TYR A 227 -18.87 11.28 10.65
CA TYR A 227 -17.75 10.34 10.57
C TYR A 227 -16.37 11.02 10.47
N ALA A 228 -16.29 12.33 10.63
CA ALA A 228 -15.00 13.04 10.59
C ALA A 228 -13.99 12.47 11.62
N TRP A 229 -14.49 12.07 12.80
CA TRP A 229 -13.69 11.40 13.82
C TRP A 229 -13.07 10.08 13.34
N LEU A 230 -13.78 9.30 12.52
CA LEU A 230 -13.30 8.05 11.96
C LEU A 230 -12.17 8.30 10.98
N LEU A 231 -12.28 9.31 10.13
CA LEU A 231 -11.21 9.72 9.23
C LEU A 231 -9.97 10.19 10.00
N GLU A 232 -10.16 10.89 11.11
CA GLU A 232 -9.06 11.27 11.99
C GLU A 232 -8.44 10.04 12.67
N GLN A 233 -9.25 9.06 13.11
CA GLN A 233 -8.74 7.79 13.63
C GLN A 233 -7.85 7.08 12.61
N ILE A 234 -8.23 7.06 11.33
CA ILE A 234 -7.43 6.46 10.25
C ILE A 234 -6.11 7.24 10.03
N ARG A 235 -6.12 8.57 10.16
CA ARG A 235 -4.88 9.39 10.14
C ARG A 235 -3.96 9.07 11.31
N ILE A 236 -4.52 8.87 12.51
CA ILE A 236 -3.74 8.46 13.69
C ILE A 236 -3.06 7.12 13.48
N TRP A 237 -3.70 6.16 12.81
CA TRP A 237 -3.06 4.90 12.39
C TRP A 237 -1.91 5.09 11.39
N GLY A 238 -1.69 6.32 10.89
CA GLY A 238 -0.58 6.68 10.01
C GLY A 238 -0.93 6.76 8.52
N ALA A 239 -2.16 6.46 8.14
CA ALA A 239 -2.57 6.53 6.74
C ALA A 239 -2.68 7.98 6.25
N ARG A 240 -2.43 8.15 4.96
CA ARG A 240 -2.72 9.39 4.22
C ARG A 240 -4.08 9.25 3.58
N LEU A 241 -4.98 10.19 3.83
CA LEU A 241 -6.28 10.22 3.19
C LEU A 241 -6.21 11.03 1.88
N HIS A 242 -6.81 10.47 0.83
CA HIS A 242 -6.98 11.13 -0.45
C HIS A 242 -8.47 11.16 -0.79
N GLU A 243 -9.04 12.34 -0.90
CA GLU A 243 -10.45 12.52 -1.19
C GLU A 243 -10.68 12.53 -2.70
N ALA A 244 -11.71 11.79 -3.14
CA ALA A 244 -12.14 11.73 -4.55
C ALA A 244 -13.63 11.41 -4.62
N SER A 245 -14.29 11.79 -5.69
CA SER A 245 -15.61 11.25 -6.00
C SER A 245 -15.51 9.76 -6.36
N ALA A 246 -16.58 8.99 -6.15
CA ALA A 246 -16.63 7.58 -6.52
C ALA A 246 -16.36 7.36 -8.03
N ALA A 247 -16.79 8.31 -8.88
CA ALA A 247 -16.56 8.24 -10.32
C ALA A 247 -15.08 8.46 -10.68
N GLU A 248 -14.44 9.49 -10.13
CA GLU A 248 -12.99 9.75 -10.32
C GLU A 248 -12.15 8.59 -9.82
N HIS A 249 -12.50 8.06 -8.63
CA HIS A 249 -11.86 6.88 -8.09
C HIS A 249 -11.91 5.70 -9.06
N ASP A 250 -13.11 5.31 -9.49
CA ASP A 250 -13.28 4.13 -10.35
C ASP A 250 -12.62 4.35 -11.73
N GLN A 251 -12.65 5.57 -12.26
CA GLN A 251 -11.92 5.92 -13.48
C GLN A 251 -10.39 5.74 -13.31
N ALA A 252 -9.81 6.18 -12.19
CA ALA A 252 -8.40 5.99 -11.91
C ALA A 252 -8.05 4.50 -11.73
N MET A 253 -8.91 3.73 -11.04
CA MET A 253 -8.68 2.29 -10.78
C MET A 253 -8.70 1.44 -12.06
N GLN A 254 -9.32 1.90 -13.13
CA GLN A 254 -9.22 1.23 -14.44
C GLN A 254 -7.77 1.14 -14.94
N LEU A 255 -6.94 2.15 -14.71
CA LEU A 255 -5.51 2.12 -15.07
C LEU A 255 -4.65 1.57 -13.94
N VAL A 256 -4.85 2.07 -12.71
CA VAL A 256 -4.01 1.75 -11.55
C VAL A 256 -4.13 0.28 -11.14
N GLN A 257 -5.32 -0.32 -11.29
CA GLN A 257 -5.57 -1.70 -10.89
C GLN A 257 -5.93 -2.60 -12.08
N ALA A 258 -7.05 -2.38 -12.75
CA ALA A 258 -7.57 -3.32 -13.74
C ALA A 258 -6.61 -3.56 -14.89
N MET A 259 -6.19 -2.50 -15.59
CA MET A 259 -5.26 -2.61 -16.72
C MET A 259 -3.88 -3.12 -16.30
N ARG A 260 -3.33 -2.60 -15.20
CA ARG A 260 -2.02 -3.06 -14.69
C ARG A 260 -2.03 -4.56 -14.38
N HIS A 261 -3.07 -5.07 -13.72
CA HIS A 261 -3.15 -6.49 -13.40
C HIS A 261 -3.41 -7.35 -14.63
N PHE A 262 -4.25 -6.85 -15.54
CA PHE A 262 -4.53 -7.56 -16.79
C PHE A 262 -3.28 -7.68 -17.67
N THR A 263 -2.50 -6.61 -17.84
CA THR A 263 -1.25 -6.65 -18.62
C THR A 263 -0.21 -7.58 -17.98
N ALA A 264 -0.06 -7.56 -16.64
CA ALA A 264 0.81 -8.49 -15.93
C ALA A 264 0.35 -9.95 -16.11
N PHE A 265 -0.96 -10.22 -16.07
CA PHE A 265 -1.52 -11.54 -16.36
C PHE A 265 -1.19 -12.00 -17.79
N VAL A 266 -1.39 -11.11 -18.80
CA VAL A 266 -1.11 -11.42 -20.20
C VAL A 266 0.37 -11.72 -20.41
N TYR A 267 1.27 -10.93 -19.80
CA TYR A 267 2.71 -11.15 -19.88
C TYR A 267 3.13 -12.48 -19.24
N GLY A 268 2.62 -12.81 -18.06
CA GLY A 268 2.87 -14.12 -17.44
C GLY A 268 2.34 -15.29 -18.27
N ALA A 269 1.15 -15.14 -18.90
CA ALA A 269 0.60 -16.13 -19.82
C ALA A 269 1.46 -16.29 -21.08
N HIS A 270 2.04 -15.20 -21.58
CA HIS A 270 2.99 -15.23 -22.70
C HIS A 270 4.24 -16.02 -22.33
N LEU A 271 4.93 -15.67 -21.24
CA LEU A 271 6.13 -16.40 -20.79
C LEU A 271 5.88 -17.91 -20.64
N ARG A 272 4.72 -18.28 -20.08
CA ARG A 272 4.34 -19.70 -19.96
C ARG A 272 4.18 -20.38 -21.32
N ARG A 273 3.56 -19.72 -22.30
CA ARG A 273 3.36 -20.27 -23.65
C ARG A 273 4.67 -20.45 -24.41
N GLU A 274 5.59 -19.48 -24.25
CA GLU A 274 6.94 -19.56 -24.80
C GLU A 274 7.82 -20.60 -24.07
N ARG A 275 7.31 -21.20 -22.97
CA ARG A 275 8.06 -22.15 -22.12
C ARG A 275 9.37 -21.54 -21.62
N ALA A 276 9.35 -20.24 -21.27
CA ALA A 276 10.51 -19.53 -20.78
C ALA A 276 11.08 -20.22 -19.52
N ASP A 277 12.38 -20.45 -19.51
CA ASP A 277 13.10 -20.93 -18.34
C ASP A 277 13.35 -19.76 -17.39
N LEU A 278 12.65 -19.73 -16.24
CA LEU A 278 12.72 -18.63 -15.29
C LEU A 278 14.09 -18.52 -14.63
N ASP A 279 14.78 -19.65 -14.37
CA ASP A 279 16.12 -19.63 -13.79
C ASP A 279 17.12 -19.04 -14.77
N GLN A 280 17.03 -19.42 -16.04
CA GLN A 280 17.86 -18.85 -17.10
C GLN A 280 17.58 -17.34 -17.27
N LEU A 281 16.31 -16.93 -17.31
CA LEU A 281 15.94 -15.52 -17.39
C LEU A 281 16.50 -14.72 -16.22
N LEU A 282 16.46 -15.25 -15.01
CA LEU A 282 17.01 -14.60 -13.83
C LEU A 282 18.54 -14.48 -13.89
N GLN A 283 19.24 -15.48 -14.43
CA GLN A 283 20.70 -15.42 -14.60
C GLN A 283 21.15 -14.34 -15.59
N PHE A 284 20.36 -14.11 -16.65
CA PHE A 284 20.64 -13.08 -17.65
C PHE A 284 19.97 -11.72 -17.36
N SER A 285 19.21 -11.63 -16.26
CA SER A 285 18.41 -10.44 -15.97
C SER A 285 19.27 -9.24 -15.54
N SER A 286 18.95 -8.09 -16.12
CA SER A 286 19.30 -6.80 -15.52
C SER A 286 18.45 -6.58 -14.24
N PRO A 287 18.87 -5.69 -13.32
CA PRO A 287 18.05 -5.34 -12.16
C PRO A 287 16.64 -4.88 -12.52
N ILE A 288 16.47 -4.14 -13.62
CA ILE A 288 15.16 -3.69 -14.13
C ILE A 288 14.28 -4.88 -14.49
N TYR A 289 14.78 -5.80 -15.31
CA TYR A 289 14.01 -6.96 -15.73
C TYR A 289 13.65 -7.88 -14.56
N ARG A 290 14.57 -8.04 -13.60
CA ARG A 290 14.33 -8.80 -12.37
C ARG A 290 13.18 -8.19 -11.56
N LEU A 291 13.14 -6.86 -11.41
CA LEU A 291 12.06 -6.18 -10.71
C LEU A 291 10.72 -6.35 -11.45
N GLU A 292 10.72 -6.20 -12.78
CA GLU A 292 9.54 -6.41 -13.62
C GLU A 292 9.02 -7.85 -13.47
N LEU A 293 9.88 -8.85 -13.60
CA LEU A 293 9.50 -10.26 -13.45
C LEU A 293 8.98 -10.57 -12.03
N ALA A 294 9.59 -9.99 -11.00
CA ALA A 294 9.12 -10.12 -9.62
C ALA A 294 7.71 -9.53 -9.44
N MET A 295 7.41 -8.39 -10.07
CA MET A 295 6.07 -7.78 -10.03
C MET A 295 5.02 -8.62 -10.78
N VAL A 296 5.41 -9.26 -11.88
CA VAL A 296 4.54 -10.22 -12.59
C VAL A 296 4.32 -11.48 -11.74
N GLY A 297 5.39 -12.06 -11.21
CA GLY A 297 5.33 -13.25 -10.36
C GLY A 297 4.51 -13.04 -9.07
N ARG A 298 4.60 -11.84 -8.47
CA ARG A 298 3.81 -11.47 -7.30
C ARG A 298 2.30 -11.57 -7.55
N LEU A 299 1.83 -11.29 -8.77
CA LEU A 299 0.42 -11.48 -9.13
C LEU A 299 -0.02 -12.95 -8.95
N PHE A 300 0.80 -13.88 -9.45
CA PHE A 300 0.48 -15.31 -9.45
C PHE A 300 0.73 -16.01 -8.09
N ALA A 301 1.38 -15.34 -7.15
CA ALA A 301 1.54 -15.82 -5.78
C ALA A 301 0.33 -15.50 -4.88
N GLN A 302 -0.70 -14.84 -5.40
CA GLN A 302 -1.86 -14.39 -4.64
C GLN A 302 -3.15 -15.06 -5.13
N ASP A 303 -4.29 -14.73 -4.49
CA ASP A 303 -5.58 -15.33 -4.81
C ASP A 303 -6.08 -14.88 -6.20
N ALA A 304 -6.26 -15.82 -7.11
CA ALA A 304 -6.76 -15.57 -8.45
C ALA A 304 -8.17 -14.94 -8.48
N ARG A 305 -9.01 -15.24 -7.47
CA ARG A 305 -10.37 -14.69 -7.38
C ARG A 305 -10.33 -13.18 -7.13
N LEU A 306 -9.46 -12.75 -6.21
CA LEU A 306 -9.28 -11.32 -5.92
C LEU A 306 -8.91 -10.54 -7.19
N TYR A 307 -7.94 -11.02 -7.95
CA TYR A 307 -7.52 -10.34 -9.17
C TYR A 307 -8.54 -10.46 -10.30
N GLY A 308 -9.26 -11.59 -10.38
CA GLY A 308 -10.42 -11.72 -11.24
C GLY A 308 -11.47 -10.66 -10.92
N ASP A 309 -11.87 -10.54 -9.66
CA ASP A 309 -12.84 -9.52 -9.24
C ASP A 309 -12.38 -8.10 -9.59
N ILE A 310 -11.13 -7.74 -9.32
CA ILE A 310 -10.59 -6.40 -9.63
C ILE A 310 -10.65 -6.12 -11.15
N ILE A 311 -10.27 -7.09 -11.99
CA ILE A 311 -10.23 -6.91 -13.44
C ILE A 311 -11.64 -6.86 -14.03
N PHE A 312 -12.54 -7.76 -13.61
CA PHE A 312 -13.86 -7.92 -14.21
C PHE A 312 -14.95 -7.01 -13.62
N SER A 313 -14.75 -6.47 -12.42
CA SER A 313 -15.74 -5.58 -11.78
C SER A 313 -15.74 -4.15 -12.34
N GLN A 314 -14.74 -3.75 -13.11
CA GLN A 314 -14.67 -2.44 -13.73
C GLN A 314 -15.34 -2.46 -15.12
N PRO A 315 -16.41 -1.67 -15.34
CA PRO A 315 -17.24 -1.79 -16.54
C PRO A 315 -16.49 -1.52 -17.86
N ASP A 316 -15.48 -0.65 -17.84
CA ASP A 316 -14.74 -0.24 -19.03
C ASP A 316 -13.45 -1.01 -19.28
N THR A 317 -13.12 -2.01 -18.45
CA THR A 317 -11.85 -2.77 -18.58
C THR A 317 -11.72 -3.38 -19.97
N LEU A 318 -12.78 -3.96 -20.52
CA LEU A 318 -12.74 -4.58 -21.85
C LEU A 318 -12.45 -3.55 -22.95
N ALA A 319 -13.11 -2.40 -22.91
CA ALA A 319 -12.88 -1.31 -23.88
C ALA A 319 -11.44 -0.82 -23.83
N ARG A 320 -10.93 -0.58 -22.62
CA ARG A 320 -9.54 -0.13 -22.43
C ARG A 320 -8.52 -1.19 -22.85
N ALA A 321 -8.77 -2.46 -22.57
CA ALA A 321 -7.92 -3.56 -23.01
C ALA A 321 -7.87 -3.66 -24.56
N ARG A 322 -9.00 -3.40 -25.24
CA ARG A 322 -9.03 -3.32 -26.70
C ARG A 322 -8.22 -2.15 -27.23
N HIS A 323 -8.40 -0.93 -26.66
CA HIS A 323 -7.59 0.23 -27.05
C HIS A 323 -6.09 -0.02 -26.83
N TYR A 324 -5.72 -0.69 -25.71
CA TYR A 324 -4.32 -1.04 -25.47
C TYR A 324 -3.79 -2.02 -26.51
N LEU A 325 -4.59 -3.03 -26.90
CA LEU A 325 -4.25 -3.96 -27.98
C LEU A 325 -4.08 -3.23 -29.32
N GLU A 326 -4.94 -2.28 -29.65
CA GLU A 326 -4.83 -1.45 -30.86
C GLU A 326 -3.50 -0.68 -30.88
N ARG A 327 -3.11 -0.05 -29.76
CA ARG A 327 -1.83 0.66 -29.62
C ARG A 327 -0.65 -0.31 -29.79
N TYR A 328 -0.76 -1.52 -29.21
CA TYR A 328 0.26 -2.55 -29.38
C TYR A 328 0.41 -2.97 -30.84
N GLN A 329 -0.71 -3.14 -31.56
CA GLN A 329 -0.71 -3.45 -32.99
C GLN A 329 -0.13 -2.31 -33.85
N GLU A 330 -0.40 -1.06 -33.50
CA GLU A 330 0.20 0.10 -34.16
C GLU A 330 1.73 0.10 -34.01
N SER A 331 2.20 -0.14 -32.78
CA SER A 331 3.65 -0.24 -32.50
C SER A 331 4.31 -1.44 -33.20
N LEU A 332 3.60 -2.58 -33.32
CA LEU A 332 4.10 -3.73 -34.05
C LEU A 332 4.38 -3.41 -35.52
N LYS A 333 3.52 -2.59 -36.16
CA LYS A 333 3.73 -2.16 -37.55
C LYS A 333 5.02 -1.33 -37.75
N LEU A 334 5.49 -0.63 -36.71
CA LEU A 334 6.79 0.06 -36.78
C LEU A 334 7.94 -0.95 -36.89
N LEU A 335 7.87 -2.03 -36.12
CA LEU A 335 8.86 -3.13 -36.18
C LEU A 335 8.81 -3.84 -37.53
N GLU A 336 7.62 -4.14 -38.05
CA GLU A 336 7.43 -4.79 -39.34
C GLU A 336 8.00 -3.97 -40.51
N ARG A 337 7.90 -2.62 -40.43
CA ARG A 337 8.44 -1.71 -41.45
C ARG A 337 9.91 -1.36 -41.22
N GLY A 338 10.48 -1.68 -40.07
CA GLY A 338 11.82 -1.26 -39.67
C GLY A 338 11.94 0.26 -39.52
N ASP A 339 10.82 0.94 -39.18
CA ASP A 339 10.74 2.39 -39.14
C ASP A 339 11.25 2.95 -37.80
N LYS A 340 12.56 2.95 -37.67
CA LYS A 340 13.24 3.42 -36.47
C LYS A 340 13.07 4.91 -36.24
N ALA A 341 13.00 5.72 -37.31
CA ALA A 341 12.84 7.15 -37.18
C ALA A 341 11.48 7.54 -36.60
N GLU A 342 10.42 6.86 -37.06
CA GLU A 342 9.07 7.07 -36.50
C GLU A 342 9.01 6.58 -35.06
N PHE A 343 9.66 5.46 -34.71
CA PHE A 343 9.77 5.01 -33.31
C PHE A 343 10.42 6.05 -32.42
N GLU A 344 11.55 6.64 -32.85
CA GLU A 344 12.27 7.67 -32.10
C GLU A 344 11.39 8.93 -31.92
N ALA A 345 10.67 9.36 -32.96
CA ALA A 345 9.75 10.49 -32.87
C ALA A 345 8.63 10.25 -31.85
N GLN A 346 8.00 9.09 -31.87
CA GLN A 346 6.95 8.73 -30.89
C GLN A 346 7.53 8.59 -29.48
N PHE A 347 8.74 8.09 -29.34
CA PHE A 347 9.43 8.03 -28.05
C PHE A 347 9.63 9.43 -27.46
N ASP A 348 10.06 10.39 -28.26
CA ASP A 348 10.26 11.78 -27.84
C ASP A 348 8.94 12.46 -27.45
N GLU A 349 7.85 12.22 -28.17
CA GLU A 349 6.50 12.69 -27.80
C GLU A 349 6.06 12.15 -26.45
N ILE A 350 6.27 10.84 -26.20
CA ILE A 350 5.94 10.20 -24.93
C ILE A 350 6.83 10.76 -23.81
N ALA A 351 8.12 10.95 -24.06
CA ALA A 351 9.04 11.54 -23.10
C ALA A 351 8.65 12.98 -22.72
N GLN A 352 8.22 13.78 -23.68
CA GLN A 352 7.69 15.13 -23.44
C GLN A 352 6.41 15.09 -22.60
N TRP A 353 5.52 14.13 -22.85
CA TRP A 353 4.31 13.95 -22.04
C TRP A 353 4.61 13.57 -20.60
N PHE A 354 5.63 12.72 -20.35
CA PHE A 354 6.08 12.42 -18.99
C PHE A 354 6.70 13.63 -18.29
N GLY A 355 7.38 14.53 -19.04
CA GLY A 355 7.98 15.73 -18.49
C GLY A 355 8.92 15.45 -17.31
N ASP A 356 8.79 16.24 -16.24
CA ASP A 356 9.63 16.12 -15.03
C ASP A 356 9.44 14.77 -14.31
N PHE A 357 8.29 14.11 -14.49
CA PHE A 357 8.06 12.78 -13.91
C PHE A 357 9.03 11.73 -14.43
N ALA A 358 9.52 11.84 -15.68
CA ALA A 358 10.48 10.89 -16.22
C ALA A 358 11.76 10.86 -15.38
N GLN A 359 12.30 12.03 -15.03
CA GLN A 359 13.52 12.14 -14.20
C GLN A 359 13.27 11.73 -12.75
N GLN A 360 12.10 12.11 -12.19
CA GLN A 360 11.70 11.68 -10.86
C GLN A 360 11.63 10.16 -10.77
N PHE A 361 10.94 9.50 -11.70
CA PHE A 361 10.80 8.04 -11.71
C PHE A 361 12.11 7.33 -11.96
N GLN A 362 13.01 7.90 -12.79
CA GLN A 362 14.36 7.37 -12.97
C GLN A 362 15.13 7.36 -11.65
N SER A 363 15.06 8.45 -10.88
CA SER A 363 15.71 8.55 -9.57
C SER A 363 15.10 7.58 -8.55
N GLU A 364 13.76 7.52 -8.47
CA GLU A 364 13.05 6.62 -7.53
C GLU A 364 13.31 5.15 -7.85
N SER A 365 13.26 4.78 -9.14
CA SER A 365 13.55 3.40 -9.57
C SER A 365 15.00 3.02 -9.34
N GLY A 366 15.96 3.94 -9.49
CA GLY A 366 17.37 3.72 -9.21
C GLY A 366 17.60 3.15 -7.81
N ASN A 367 16.98 3.73 -6.79
CA ASN A 367 17.06 3.25 -5.41
C ASN A 367 16.45 1.85 -5.22
N MET A 368 15.32 1.56 -5.91
CA MET A 368 14.70 0.23 -5.87
C MET A 368 15.60 -0.83 -6.52
N LEU A 369 16.26 -0.47 -7.63
CA LEU A 369 17.16 -1.36 -8.36
C LEU A 369 18.43 -1.71 -7.56
N LEU A 370 18.97 -0.77 -6.80
CA LEU A 370 20.10 -1.01 -5.89
C LEU A 370 19.66 -2.04 -4.82
N SER A 371 18.55 -1.82 -4.16
CA SER A 371 18.01 -2.77 -3.16
C SER A 371 17.70 -4.15 -3.74
N ALA A 372 17.24 -4.23 -4.99
CA ALA A 372 17.00 -5.51 -5.66
C ALA A 372 18.31 -6.28 -5.95
N ASN A 373 19.41 -5.57 -6.16
CA ASN A 373 20.74 -6.16 -6.35
C ASN A 373 21.32 -6.68 -5.04
N ASP A 374 21.19 -5.93 -3.93
CA ASP A 374 21.70 -6.31 -2.61
C ASP A 374 21.06 -7.63 -2.11
N ASN A 375 19.81 -7.89 -2.54
CA ASN A 375 19.09 -9.13 -2.24
C ASN A 375 19.39 -10.29 -3.21
N ARG A 376 20.37 -10.14 -4.08
CA ARG A 376 20.82 -11.23 -4.97
C ARG A 376 21.58 -12.24 -4.11
N CYS A 377 20.89 -13.31 -3.67
CA CYS A 377 21.59 -14.46 -3.11
C CYS A 377 22.48 -15.05 -4.20
N GLU A 378 23.79 -15.10 -3.96
CA GLU A 378 24.68 -15.96 -4.71
C GLU A 378 24.25 -17.41 -4.41
N SER A 379 23.58 -18.04 -5.37
CA SER A 379 23.19 -19.45 -5.35
C SER A 379 24.35 -20.31 -5.83
#